data_c9e9a17b8aa4c36e6e9194cb39bfc1e8
#
_entry.id   c9e9a17b8aa4c36e6e9194cb39bfc1e8
#
_cell.length_a   1.000
_cell.length_b   1.000
_cell.length_c   1.000
_cell.angle_alpha   90.00
_cell.angle_beta   90.00
_cell.angle_gamma   90.00
#
_symmetry.space_group_name_H-M   'P 1'
#
loop_
_entity.id
_entity.type
_entity.pdbx_description
1 polymer ?
#
loop_
_entity_poly.entity_id
_entity_poly.type
_entity_poly.pdbx_seq_one_letter_code
_entity_poly.pdbx_strand_id
1 'polypeptide(L)'
;LLTPGIWLWMMTGTPAAQSPMDAYGIAKLINPLSVPRYVSTFKDMVMTKVSKFRWETRPDATHKVFEILRPAIRFTKEECLDLPDMTYVRRDVEMTRQQKIYYERLKNKLVMDLSGESVTAVNAAVAMSKLLQISSGAVYTDDGDTFEFDIKNRYNVLKEVIDESSQKVLIFVPFKHTIDILTDRLLKD
;
A
#
# COMPACT_ATOMS: atom_id res chain seq x y z
N LEU A 1 21.36 -22.66 -5.26
CA LEU A 1 21.59 -23.71 -6.24
C LEU A 1 20.66 -24.88 -5.90
N LEU A 2 19.71 -25.18 -6.81
CA LEU A 2 18.81 -26.32 -6.62
C LEU A 2 19.58 -27.60 -6.91
N THR A 3 19.42 -28.61 -6.06
CA THR A 3 20.01 -29.92 -6.25
C THR A 3 19.31 -30.59 -7.44
N PRO A 4 20.06 -31.25 -8.38
CA PRO A 4 19.45 -31.97 -9.48
C PRO A 4 18.46 -33.02 -8.97
N GLY A 5 17.28 -33.12 -9.60
CA GLY A 5 16.25 -34.09 -9.24
C GLY A 5 15.25 -33.62 -8.17
N ILE A 6 15.33 -32.37 -7.69
CA ILE A 6 14.33 -31.83 -6.79
C ILE A 6 13.19 -31.19 -7.60
N TRP A 7 11.96 -31.52 -7.24
CA TRP A 7 10.75 -30.83 -7.74
C TRP A 7 10.53 -29.54 -6.97
N LEU A 8 10.38 -28.41 -7.70
CA LEU A 8 10.12 -27.11 -7.11
C LEU A 8 8.70 -26.68 -7.46
N TRP A 9 7.90 -26.43 -6.44
CA TRP A 9 6.56 -25.85 -6.56
C TRP A 9 6.59 -24.45 -5.95
N MET A 10 6.17 -23.46 -6.73
CA MET A 10 6.07 -22.07 -6.27
C MET A 10 4.61 -21.62 -6.32
N MET A 11 4.12 -21.10 -5.21
CA MET A 11 2.76 -20.59 -5.07
C MET A 11 2.80 -19.10 -4.72
N THR A 12 2.06 -18.29 -5.45
CA THR A 12 1.90 -16.85 -5.17
C THR A 12 0.57 -16.35 -5.72
N GLY A 13 -0.09 -15.44 -5.02
CA GLY A 13 -1.28 -14.77 -5.51
C GLY A 13 -0.98 -13.65 -6.52
N THR A 14 0.26 -13.12 -6.51
CA THR A 14 0.65 -11.96 -7.32
C THR A 14 2.10 -12.08 -7.78
N PRO A 15 2.38 -12.75 -8.92
CA PRO A 15 3.75 -12.95 -9.39
C PRO A 15 4.46 -11.67 -9.84
N ALA A 16 3.71 -10.60 -10.11
CA ALA A 16 4.20 -9.28 -10.50
C ALA A 16 3.44 -8.20 -9.71
N ALA A 17 3.66 -8.15 -8.38
CA ALA A 17 2.86 -7.37 -7.44
C ALA A 17 3.02 -5.85 -7.61
N GLN A 18 4.24 -5.36 -7.78
CA GLN A 18 4.54 -3.93 -7.91
C GLN A 18 4.95 -3.57 -9.33
N SER A 19 5.66 -4.45 -10.01
CA SER A 19 6.14 -4.22 -11.36
C SER A 19 6.31 -5.53 -12.12
N PRO A 20 6.31 -5.51 -13.47
CA PRO A 20 6.64 -6.69 -14.26
C PRO A 20 8.00 -7.31 -13.93
N MET A 21 8.90 -6.51 -13.35
CA MET A 21 10.25 -6.96 -12.96
C MET A 21 10.23 -8.02 -11.87
N ASP A 22 9.21 -8.03 -11.01
CA ASP A 22 9.11 -8.97 -9.89
C ASP A 22 9.00 -10.42 -10.36
N ALA A 23 8.44 -10.62 -11.55
CA ALA A 23 8.33 -11.95 -12.16
C ALA A 23 9.67 -12.57 -12.59
N TYR A 24 10.73 -11.78 -12.78
CA TYR A 24 12.01 -12.27 -13.27
C TYR A 24 12.61 -13.38 -12.41
N GLY A 25 12.66 -13.17 -11.10
CA GLY A 25 13.25 -14.14 -10.16
C GLY A 25 12.47 -15.46 -10.14
N ILE A 26 11.16 -15.38 -10.15
CA ILE A 26 10.25 -16.53 -10.18
C ILE A 26 10.42 -17.31 -11.48
N ALA A 27 10.34 -16.63 -12.62
CA ALA A 27 10.49 -17.23 -13.94
C ALA A 27 11.86 -17.90 -14.11
N LYS A 28 12.93 -17.27 -13.61
CA LYS A 28 14.29 -17.81 -13.67
C LYS A 28 14.46 -19.09 -12.85
N LEU A 29 13.70 -19.28 -11.78
CA LEU A 29 13.72 -20.51 -10.99
C LEU A 29 12.86 -21.62 -11.62
N ILE A 30 11.69 -21.28 -12.17
CA ILE A 30 10.76 -22.26 -12.75
C ILE A 30 11.21 -22.69 -14.15
N ASN A 31 11.54 -21.71 -14.99
CA ASN A 31 11.94 -21.94 -16.38
C ASN A 31 13.07 -21.00 -16.78
N PRO A 32 14.34 -21.35 -16.43
CA PRO A 32 15.50 -20.50 -16.69
C PRO A 32 15.69 -20.12 -18.16
N LEU A 33 15.16 -20.92 -19.09
CA LEU A 33 15.27 -20.69 -20.52
C LEU A 33 14.26 -19.69 -21.06
N SER A 34 13.18 -19.41 -20.31
CA SER A 34 12.14 -18.46 -20.73
C SER A 34 12.53 -17.00 -20.52
N VAL A 35 13.58 -16.73 -19.75
CA VAL A 35 14.01 -15.38 -19.41
C VAL A 35 15.44 -15.10 -19.87
N PRO A 36 15.77 -13.86 -20.20
CA PRO A 36 17.14 -13.45 -20.49
C PRO A 36 18.08 -13.72 -19.31
N ARG A 37 19.34 -13.97 -19.62
CA ARG A 37 20.38 -14.23 -18.61
C ARG A 37 20.53 -13.05 -17.63
N TYR A 38 20.39 -11.83 -18.15
CA TYR A 38 20.61 -10.58 -17.39
C TYR A 38 19.30 -9.87 -17.09
N VAL A 39 19.15 -9.38 -15.86
CA VAL A 39 18.00 -8.58 -15.39
C VAL A 39 17.81 -7.32 -16.24
N SER A 40 18.92 -6.68 -16.67
CA SER A 40 18.85 -5.48 -17.51
C SER A 40 18.14 -5.73 -18.83
N THR A 41 18.46 -6.84 -19.49
CA THR A 41 17.79 -7.23 -20.75
C THR A 41 16.31 -7.51 -20.52
N PHE A 42 15.97 -8.17 -19.44
CA PHE A 42 14.56 -8.38 -19.09
C PHE A 42 13.84 -7.06 -18.80
N LYS A 43 14.52 -6.14 -18.11
CA LYS A 43 13.98 -4.80 -17.87
C LYS A 43 13.61 -4.09 -19.17
N ASP A 44 14.51 -4.13 -20.18
CA ASP A 44 14.26 -3.50 -21.48
C ASP A 44 13.09 -4.18 -22.24
N MET A 45 12.81 -5.47 -21.96
CA MET A 45 11.67 -6.18 -22.55
C MET A 45 10.33 -5.71 -21.97
N VAL A 46 10.24 -5.43 -20.67
CA VAL A 46 8.97 -5.18 -19.96
C VAL A 46 8.78 -3.72 -19.53
N MET A 47 9.84 -2.91 -19.58
CA MET A 47 9.83 -1.50 -19.19
C MET A 47 10.34 -0.62 -20.34
N THR A 48 9.86 0.62 -20.38
CA THR A 48 10.34 1.67 -21.28
C THR A 48 11.03 2.76 -20.48
N LYS A 49 12.23 3.13 -20.88
CA LYS A 49 12.97 4.23 -20.23
C LYS A 49 12.41 5.57 -20.68
N VAL A 50 11.84 6.34 -19.76
CA VAL A 50 11.28 7.68 -20.02
C VAL A 50 12.28 8.78 -19.73
N SER A 51 13.11 8.61 -18.68
CA SER A 51 14.20 9.54 -18.36
C SER A 51 15.38 8.80 -17.71
N LYS A 52 16.44 9.53 -17.32
CA LYS A 52 17.62 8.93 -16.68
C LYS A 52 17.27 8.05 -15.46
N PHE A 53 16.22 8.40 -14.72
CA PHE A 53 15.82 7.72 -13.48
C PHE A 53 14.40 7.17 -13.50
N ARG A 54 13.62 7.38 -14.59
CA ARG A 54 12.22 6.99 -14.68
C ARG A 54 12.02 5.93 -15.76
N TRP A 55 11.36 4.85 -15.35
CA TRP A 55 10.94 3.76 -16.22
C TRP A 55 9.45 3.55 -16.07
N GLU A 56 8.79 3.23 -17.17
CA GLU A 56 7.36 2.94 -17.21
C GLU A 56 7.12 1.54 -17.75
N THR A 57 6.06 0.90 -17.26
CA THR A 57 5.66 -0.43 -17.72
C THR A 57 5.20 -0.37 -19.17
N ARG A 58 5.71 -1.27 -20.00
CA ARG A 58 5.27 -1.38 -21.40
C ARG A 58 3.84 -1.91 -21.47
N PRO A 59 3.03 -1.49 -22.48
CA PRO A 59 1.65 -1.99 -22.63
C PRO A 59 1.55 -3.51 -22.76
N ASP A 60 2.54 -4.15 -23.37
CA ASP A 60 2.62 -5.59 -23.59
C ASP A 60 3.30 -6.38 -22.46
N ALA A 61 3.71 -5.71 -21.39
CA ALA A 61 4.46 -6.32 -20.29
C ALA A 61 3.70 -7.46 -19.60
N THR A 62 2.40 -7.30 -19.41
CA THR A 62 1.56 -8.32 -18.77
C THR A 62 1.56 -9.63 -19.57
N HIS A 63 1.43 -9.53 -20.90
CA HIS A 63 1.46 -10.69 -21.78
C HIS A 63 2.83 -11.38 -21.73
N LYS A 64 3.93 -10.62 -21.80
CA LYS A 64 5.29 -11.14 -21.69
C LYS A 64 5.55 -11.84 -20.36
N VAL A 65 5.09 -11.25 -19.26
CA VAL A 65 5.18 -11.88 -17.93
C VAL A 65 4.45 -13.21 -17.89
N PHE A 66 3.25 -13.26 -18.46
CA PHE A 66 2.49 -14.50 -18.54
C PHE A 66 3.21 -15.59 -19.35
N GLU A 67 3.85 -15.24 -20.46
CA GLU A 67 4.59 -16.17 -21.30
C GLU A 67 5.83 -16.74 -20.59
N ILE A 68 6.62 -15.89 -19.94
CA ILE A 68 7.84 -16.35 -19.25
C ILE A 68 7.58 -17.21 -18.02
N LEU A 69 6.40 -17.06 -17.41
CA LEU A 69 6.00 -17.88 -16.26
C LEU A 69 5.48 -19.26 -16.64
N ARG A 70 5.28 -19.57 -17.91
CA ARG A 70 4.86 -20.92 -18.32
C ARG A 70 5.87 -21.96 -17.88
N PRO A 71 5.42 -23.13 -17.38
CA PRO A 71 4.06 -23.69 -17.40
C PRO A 71 3.17 -23.35 -16.18
N ALA A 72 3.24 -22.14 -15.64
CA ALA A 72 2.40 -21.74 -14.50
C ALA A 72 0.89 -21.88 -14.81
N ILE A 73 0.18 -22.41 -13.84
CA ILE A 73 -1.28 -22.50 -13.86
C ILE A 73 -1.80 -21.34 -13.00
N ARG A 74 -2.79 -20.61 -13.50
CA ARG A 74 -3.46 -19.52 -12.80
C ARG A 74 -4.93 -19.85 -12.63
N PHE A 75 -5.40 -19.71 -11.41
CA PHE A 75 -6.82 -19.72 -11.08
C PHE A 75 -7.20 -18.31 -10.63
N THR A 76 -8.26 -17.76 -11.21
CA THR A 76 -8.82 -16.50 -10.76
C THR A 76 -9.80 -16.74 -9.61
N LYS A 77 -10.07 -15.70 -8.84
CA LYS A 77 -11.02 -15.76 -7.73
C LYS A 77 -12.42 -16.11 -8.24
N GLU A 78 -12.80 -15.54 -9.38
CA GLU A 78 -14.09 -15.73 -10.05
C GLU A 78 -14.26 -17.16 -10.55
N GLU A 79 -13.17 -17.83 -10.94
CA GLU A 79 -13.22 -19.23 -11.40
C GLU A 79 -13.31 -20.24 -10.26
N CYS A 80 -12.87 -19.86 -9.06
CA CYS A 80 -12.73 -20.79 -7.95
C CYS A 80 -13.75 -20.58 -6.82
N LEU A 81 -14.34 -19.41 -6.71
CA LEU A 81 -15.19 -19.01 -5.58
C LEU A 81 -16.47 -18.35 -6.07
N ASP A 82 -17.59 -18.86 -5.59
CA ASP A 82 -18.88 -18.20 -5.73
C ASP A 82 -19.04 -17.18 -4.60
N LEU A 83 -18.54 -15.98 -4.83
CA LEU A 83 -18.61 -14.88 -3.89
C LEU A 83 -19.51 -13.78 -4.41
N PRO A 84 -20.24 -13.09 -3.52
CA PRO A 84 -21.02 -11.93 -3.92
C PRO A 84 -20.11 -10.83 -4.47
N ASP A 85 -20.69 -9.99 -5.30
CA ASP A 85 -19.99 -8.84 -5.90
C ASP A 85 -19.40 -7.93 -4.80
N MET A 86 -18.20 -7.43 -5.10
CA MET A 86 -17.52 -6.52 -4.18
C MET A 86 -18.08 -5.11 -4.33
N THR A 87 -18.60 -4.56 -3.24
CA THR A 87 -19.12 -3.19 -3.19
C THR A 87 -18.15 -2.28 -2.44
N TYR A 88 -17.78 -1.15 -3.05
CA TYR A 88 -17.00 -0.11 -2.41
C TYR A 88 -17.90 1.02 -1.93
N VAL A 89 -17.91 1.26 -0.62
CA VAL A 89 -18.64 2.36 -0.02
C VAL A 89 -17.67 3.33 0.61
N ARG A 90 -17.76 4.61 0.22
CA ARG A 90 -16.97 5.68 0.82
C ARG A 90 -17.81 6.40 1.88
N ARG A 91 -17.24 6.58 3.07
CA ARG A 91 -17.83 7.40 4.14
C ARG A 91 -16.85 8.52 4.48
N ASP A 92 -17.26 9.75 4.19
CA ASP A 92 -16.47 10.95 4.49
C ASP A 92 -16.77 11.42 5.91
N VAL A 93 -15.71 11.74 6.66
CA VAL A 93 -15.81 12.16 8.06
C VAL A 93 -14.99 13.43 8.28
N GLU A 94 -15.58 14.43 8.88
CA GLU A 94 -14.86 15.64 9.24
C GLU A 94 -13.94 15.41 10.44
N MET A 95 -12.77 16.03 10.39
CA MET A 95 -11.87 16.10 11.54
C MET A 95 -12.55 16.83 12.71
N THR A 96 -12.24 16.42 13.93
CA THR A 96 -12.65 17.17 15.12
C THR A 96 -12.00 18.56 15.14
N ARG A 97 -12.57 19.48 15.90
CA ARG A 97 -12.03 20.84 16.03
C ARG A 97 -10.56 20.85 16.44
N GLN A 98 -10.19 19.96 17.36
CA GLN A 98 -8.81 19.82 17.81
C GLN A 98 -7.90 19.39 16.65
N GLN A 99 -8.22 18.31 15.96
CA GLN A 99 -7.43 17.84 14.81
C GLN A 99 -7.29 18.92 13.73
N LYS A 100 -8.40 19.62 13.41
CA LYS A 100 -8.42 20.66 12.37
C LYS A 100 -7.47 21.80 12.69
N ILE A 101 -7.40 22.26 13.94
CA ILE A 101 -6.47 23.32 14.36
C ILE A 101 -5.02 22.90 14.13
N TYR A 102 -4.63 21.70 14.56
CA TYR A 102 -3.26 21.21 14.40
C TYR A 102 -2.91 20.93 12.93
N TYR A 103 -3.85 20.34 12.20
CA TYR A 103 -3.70 20.05 10.78
C TYR A 103 -3.46 21.35 9.97
N GLU A 104 -4.29 22.36 10.15
CA GLU A 104 -4.17 23.64 9.43
C GLU A 104 -2.89 24.40 9.82
N ARG A 105 -2.49 24.37 11.07
CA ARG A 105 -1.21 24.97 11.50
C ARG A 105 -0.02 24.33 10.77
N LEU A 106 0.04 22.99 10.74
CA LEU A 106 1.14 22.28 10.07
C LEU A 106 1.10 22.47 8.56
N LYS A 107 -0.10 22.43 7.96
CA LYS A 107 -0.30 22.66 6.53
C LYS A 107 0.14 24.07 6.13
N ASN A 108 -0.26 25.09 6.87
CA ASN A 108 0.12 26.47 6.59
C ASN A 108 1.62 26.69 6.73
N LYS A 109 2.26 26.10 7.76
CA LYS A 109 3.70 26.11 7.91
C LYS A 109 4.39 25.48 6.69
N LEU A 110 3.94 24.31 6.23
CA LEU A 110 4.48 23.64 5.05
C LEU A 110 4.32 24.50 3.80
N VAL A 111 3.18 25.15 3.60
CA VAL A 111 2.94 26.04 2.44
C VAL A 111 3.86 27.26 2.49
N MET A 112 4.03 27.89 3.66
CA MET A 112 4.94 29.02 3.85
C MET A 112 6.39 28.62 3.56
N ASP A 113 6.83 27.50 4.09
CA ASP A 113 8.17 26.97 3.86
C ASP A 113 8.40 26.68 2.36
N LEU A 114 7.42 26.10 1.65
CA LEU A 114 7.51 25.84 0.21
C LEU A 114 7.59 27.13 -0.63
N SER A 115 6.90 28.21 -0.21
CA SER A 115 6.94 29.51 -0.90
C SER A 115 8.23 30.30 -0.65
N GLY A 116 8.98 29.96 0.42
CA GLY A 116 10.21 30.63 0.86
C GLY A 116 11.51 29.97 0.44
N GLU A 117 11.53 29.00 -0.50
CA GLU A 117 12.71 28.29 -1.02
C GLU A 117 13.52 27.45 -0.01
N SER A 118 13.05 27.30 1.24
CA SER A 118 13.83 26.63 2.29
C SER A 118 13.51 25.15 2.50
N VAL A 119 12.56 24.58 1.77
CA VAL A 119 12.11 23.19 2.01
C VAL A 119 12.79 22.20 1.10
N THR A 120 13.53 21.28 1.70
CA THR A 120 13.99 20.09 1.00
C THR A 120 12.81 19.11 0.77
N ALA A 121 12.89 18.29 -0.28
CA ALA A 121 11.89 17.25 -0.55
C ALA A 121 11.68 16.31 0.66
N VAL A 122 12.72 16.10 1.47
CA VAL A 122 12.68 15.29 2.70
C VAL A 122 11.79 15.94 3.74
N ASN A 123 11.96 17.24 4.00
CA ASN A 123 11.13 17.97 4.97
C ASN A 123 9.66 18.01 4.56
N ALA A 124 9.37 18.17 3.25
CA ALA A 124 8.01 18.11 2.73
C ALA A 124 7.37 16.73 2.94
N ALA A 125 8.10 15.64 2.69
CA ALA A 125 7.62 14.28 2.90
C ALA A 125 7.33 14.00 4.39
N VAL A 126 8.19 14.46 5.29
CA VAL A 126 7.99 14.35 6.75
C VAL A 126 6.73 15.10 7.17
N ALA A 127 6.55 16.35 6.72
CA ALA A 127 5.37 17.15 7.06
C ALA A 127 4.07 16.51 6.52
N MET A 128 4.08 15.97 5.29
CA MET A 128 2.94 15.23 4.75
C MET A 128 2.61 13.97 5.56
N SER A 129 3.63 13.23 5.99
CA SER A 129 3.44 12.08 6.88
C SER A 129 2.80 12.49 8.21
N LYS A 130 3.26 13.60 8.83
CA LYS A 130 2.65 14.13 10.06
C LYS A 130 1.21 14.60 9.84
N LEU A 131 0.86 15.19 8.69
CA LEU A 131 -0.54 15.54 8.35
C LEU A 131 -1.44 14.29 8.27
N LEU A 132 -0.95 13.22 7.67
CA LEU A 132 -1.66 11.93 7.63
C LEU A 132 -1.83 11.33 9.03
N GLN A 133 -0.82 11.43 9.90
CA GLN A 133 -0.89 10.98 11.29
C GLN A 133 -1.95 11.76 12.07
N ILE A 134 -1.96 13.11 11.98
CA ILE A 134 -2.98 13.95 12.64
C ILE A 134 -4.38 13.55 12.18
N SER A 135 -4.58 13.38 10.87
CA SER A 135 -5.88 12.96 10.33
C SER A 135 -6.28 11.55 10.78
N SER A 136 -5.31 10.69 11.12
CA SER A 136 -5.55 9.33 11.61
C SER A 136 -5.82 9.26 13.12
N GLY A 137 -5.53 10.33 13.87
CA GLY A 137 -5.93 10.42 15.28
C GLY A 137 -4.79 10.60 16.28
N ALA A 138 -3.53 10.51 15.86
CA ALA A 138 -2.40 10.83 16.71
C ALA A 138 -1.18 11.21 15.87
N VAL A 139 -0.19 11.85 16.48
CA VAL A 139 1.07 12.19 15.84
C VAL A 139 2.25 11.80 16.74
N TYR A 140 3.29 11.22 16.17
CA TYR A 140 4.53 10.98 16.89
C TYR A 140 5.28 12.28 17.08
N THR A 141 5.70 12.54 18.32
CA THR A 141 6.58 13.67 18.68
C THR A 141 8.02 13.36 18.28
N ASP A 142 8.87 14.38 18.31
CA ASP A 142 10.28 14.21 17.99
C ASP A 142 11.04 13.43 19.10
N ASP A 143 10.49 13.40 20.31
CA ASP A 143 11.00 12.62 21.46
C ASP A 143 10.56 11.15 21.43
N GLY A 144 9.77 10.75 20.44
CA GLY A 144 9.28 9.37 20.26
C GLY A 144 7.96 9.07 20.97
N ASP A 145 7.40 10.03 21.69
CA ASP A 145 6.08 9.93 22.30
C ASP A 145 4.97 10.08 21.27
N THR A 146 3.75 9.75 21.67
CA THR A 146 2.57 9.88 20.84
C THR A 146 1.60 10.89 21.44
N PHE A 147 1.24 11.92 20.66
CA PHE A 147 0.18 12.85 21.03
C PHE A 147 -1.13 12.43 20.37
N GLU A 148 -2.14 12.09 21.16
CA GLU A 148 -3.44 11.65 20.69
C GLU A 148 -4.42 12.81 20.53
N PHE A 149 -5.24 12.74 19.49
CA PHE A 149 -6.32 13.68 19.21
C PHE A 149 -7.66 13.05 19.54
N ASP A 150 -8.65 13.89 19.78
CA ASP A 150 -10.04 13.44 19.80
C ASP A 150 -10.46 12.98 18.39
N ILE A 151 -10.81 11.69 18.25
CA ILE A 151 -11.26 11.07 17.00
C ILE A 151 -12.74 10.71 17.01
N LYS A 152 -13.54 11.33 17.89
CA LYS A 152 -14.94 10.96 18.12
C LYS A 152 -15.74 10.83 16.81
N ASN A 153 -15.60 11.79 15.89
CA ASN A 153 -16.35 11.76 14.64
C ASN A 153 -16.05 10.51 13.81
N ARG A 154 -14.76 10.19 13.67
CA ARG A 154 -14.31 9.01 12.92
C ARG A 154 -14.69 7.71 13.61
N TYR A 155 -14.56 7.68 14.93
CA TYR A 155 -14.90 6.52 15.73
C TYR A 155 -16.39 6.19 15.66
N ASN A 156 -17.26 7.20 15.71
CA ASN A 156 -18.70 7.00 15.57
C ASN A 156 -19.07 6.35 14.24
N VAL A 157 -18.52 6.87 13.13
CA VAL A 157 -18.77 6.28 11.80
C VAL A 157 -18.22 4.86 11.69
N LEU A 158 -17.06 4.58 12.29
CA LEU A 158 -16.53 3.22 12.36
C LEU A 158 -17.47 2.30 13.13
N LYS A 159 -17.99 2.75 14.28
CA LYS A 159 -18.93 2.00 15.10
C LYS A 159 -20.22 1.71 14.34
N GLU A 160 -20.78 2.71 13.63
CA GLU A 160 -21.94 2.51 12.75
C GLU A 160 -21.69 1.41 11.72
N VAL A 161 -20.52 1.40 11.07
CA VAL A 161 -20.16 0.36 10.09
C VAL A 161 -20.05 -1.03 10.75
N ILE A 162 -19.49 -1.10 11.96
CA ILE A 162 -19.41 -2.35 12.72
C ILE A 162 -20.81 -2.85 13.10
N ASP A 163 -21.66 -1.95 13.58
CA ASP A 163 -23.02 -2.28 14.03
C ASP A 163 -23.96 -2.67 12.87
N GLU A 164 -23.73 -2.09 11.67
CA GLU A 164 -24.42 -2.49 10.44
C GLU A 164 -24.02 -3.88 9.94
N SER A 165 -22.87 -4.39 10.36
CA SER A 165 -22.34 -5.68 9.88
C SER A 165 -22.84 -6.85 10.74
N SER A 166 -23.41 -7.86 10.10
CA SER A 166 -23.75 -9.14 10.75
C SER A 166 -22.56 -10.10 10.85
N GLN A 167 -21.42 -9.74 10.27
CA GLN A 167 -20.23 -10.57 10.16
C GLN A 167 -19.01 -9.90 10.82
N LYS A 168 -17.92 -10.65 10.93
CA LYS A 168 -16.64 -10.11 11.43
C LYS A 168 -16.13 -9.01 10.51
N VAL A 169 -15.75 -7.88 11.09
CA VAL A 169 -15.19 -6.72 10.38
C VAL A 169 -13.68 -6.74 10.51
N LEU A 170 -12.98 -6.58 9.39
CA LEU A 170 -11.53 -6.43 9.33
C LEU A 170 -11.18 -4.97 9.09
N ILE A 171 -10.45 -4.35 10.02
CA ILE A 171 -10.12 -2.92 9.97
C ILE A 171 -8.64 -2.76 9.63
N PHE A 172 -8.35 -2.11 8.49
CA PHE A 172 -7.00 -1.74 8.10
C PHE A 172 -6.72 -0.28 8.43
N VAL A 173 -5.61 -0.02 9.10
CA VAL A 173 -5.17 1.34 9.46
C VAL A 173 -3.70 1.56 9.11
N PRO A 174 -3.30 2.79 8.73
CA PRO A 174 -1.95 3.05 8.24
C PRO A 174 -0.89 3.17 9.34
N PHE A 175 -1.27 3.36 10.61
CA PHE A 175 -0.35 3.63 11.71
C PHE A 175 -0.63 2.75 12.92
N LYS A 176 0.45 2.33 13.60
CA LYS A 176 0.37 1.48 14.80
C LYS A 176 -0.44 2.14 15.92
N HIS A 177 -0.19 3.42 16.20
CA HIS A 177 -0.95 4.13 17.25
C HIS A 177 -2.46 4.15 17.00
N THR A 178 -2.90 4.12 15.74
CA THR A 178 -4.33 4.04 15.42
C THR A 178 -4.91 2.68 15.81
N ILE A 179 -4.11 1.59 15.71
CA ILE A 179 -4.52 0.27 16.20
C ILE A 179 -4.74 0.34 17.72
N ASP A 180 -3.77 0.89 18.44
CA ASP A 180 -3.80 0.97 19.90
C ASP A 180 -5.03 1.77 20.37
N ILE A 181 -5.26 2.97 19.80
CA ILE A 181 -6.42 3.81 20.13
C ILE A 181 -7.76 3.11 19.83
N LEU A 182 -7.88 2.47 18.68
CA LEU A 182 -9.11 1.79 18.30
C LEU A 182 -9.35 0.55 19.17
N THR A 183 -8.31 -0.22 19.48
CA THR A 183 -8.39 -1.38 20.35
C THR A 183 -8.88 -0.97 21.74
N ASP A 184 -8.27 0.07 22.33
CA ASP A 184 -8.64 0.55 23.66
C ASP A 184 -10.08 1.07 23.74
N ARG A 185 -10.58 1.68 22.66
CA ARG A 185 -11.95 2.18 22.60
C ARG A 185 -12.96 1.05 22.39
N LEU A 186 -12.70 0.16 21.42
CA LEU A 186 -13.61 -0.95 21.10
C LEU A 186 -13.71 -1.98 22.21
N LEU A 187 -12.70 -2.11 23.08
CA LEU A 187 -12.76 -2.98 24.25
C LEU A 187 -13.57 -2.38 25.42
N LYS A 188 -13.80 -1.08 25.43
CA LYS A 188 -14.57 -0.37 26.46
C LYS A 188 -16.05 -0.22 26.13
N ASP A 189 -16.40 -0.37 24.87
CA ASP A 189 -17.78 -0.31 24.35
C ASP A 189 -18.45 -1.68 24.32
#